data_918bab2fbff0b7c1f0a50658d3997868
#
_entry.id   918bab2fbff0b7c1f0a50658d3997868
#
_cell.length_a   1.000
_cell.length_b   1.000
_cell.length_c   1.000
_cell.angle_alpha   90.00
_cell.angle_beta   90.00
_cell.angle_gamma   90.00
#
_symmetry.space_group_name_H-M   'P 1'
#
loop_
_entity.id
_entity.type
_entity.pdbx_description
1 polymer ?
#
loop_
_entity_poly.entity_id
_entity_poly.type
_entity_poly.pdbx_seq_one_letter_code
_entity_poly.pdbx_strand_id
1 'polypeptide(L)'
;DGYRAPSIFEVEGAREVAIEFHSLSKTCNMTGWRIGFAVGNARWIEALGRVKTNIDSGIFNAIQWAGVAALENADDILAGILPVYTERRDMVVKTFRELGFALKVPLATFYVWIPVPSGFTSLSFAEFILEKAQVVVTPGIGFGKFGEGFVRISITTPSVRLQEAMERIRTALGG
;
A
#
# COMPACT_ATOMS: atom_id res chain seq x y z
N ASP A 1 -12.61 5.91 5.45
CA ASP A 1 -14.04 5.60 5.61
C ASP A 1 -14.35 4.96 7.00
N GLY A 2 -13.56 5.28 8.00
CA GLY A 2 -13.76 4.77 9.37
C GLY A 2 -13.35 3.30 9.58
N TYR A 3 -12.82 2.62 8.56
CA TYR A 3 -12.30 1.27 8.73
C TYR A 3 -10.98 1.30 9.51
N ARG A 4 -10.91 0.48 10.56
CA ARG A 4 -9.68 0.23 11.32
C ARG A 4 -9.15 -1.15 10.96
N ALA A 5 -7.90 -1.19 10.48
CA ALA A 5 -7.23 -2.45 10.23
C ALA A 5 -6.97 -3.19 11.55
N PRO A 6 -7.31 -4.49 11.66
CA PRO A 6 -7.11 -5.25 12.90
C PRO A 6 -5.63 -5.48 13.18
N SER A 7 -5.28 -5.49 14.47
CA SER A 7 -4.00 -5.97 14.97
C SER A 7 -4.12 -7.45 15.34
N ILE A 8 -3.02 -8.20 15.20
CA ILE A 8 -2.96 -9.58 15.72
C ILE A 8 -3.22 -9.61 17.24
N PHE A 9 -2.90 -8.53 17.95
CA PHE A 9 -3.08 -8.43 19.40
C PHE A 9 -4.53 -8.23 19.85
N GLU A 10 -5.47 -8.11 18.93
CA GLU A 10 -6.91 -8.18 19.21
C GLU A 10 -7.39 -9.63 19.39
N VAL A 11 -6.58 -10.62 18.99
CA VAL A 11 -6.86 -12.04 19.19
C VAL A 11 -6.41 -12.45 20.60
N GLU A 12 -7.28 -13.14 21.32
CA GLU A 12 -6.98 -13.66 22.67
C GLU A 12 -5.77 -14.61 22.63
N GLY A 13 -4.84 -14.45 23.57
CA GLY A 13 -3.59 -15.23 23.64
C GLY A 13 -2.50 -14.83 22.64
N ALA A 14 -2.75 -13.93 21.69
CA ALA A 14 -1.74 -13.56 20.71
C ALA A 14 -0.52 -12.87 21.34
N ARG A 15 -0.70 -12.14 22.45
CA ARG A 15 0.40 -11.46 23.14
C ARG A 15 1.48 -12.40 23.69
N GLU A 16 1.13 -13.66 23.96
CA GLU A 16 2.05 -14.69 24.46
C GLU A 16 2.88 -15.33 23.33
N VAL A 17 2.40 -15.30 22.09
CA VAL A 17 2.99 -16.10 21.00
C VAL A 17 3.32 -15.32 19.74
N ALA A 18 2.93 -14.05 19.62
CA ALA A 18 3.07 -13.28 18.40
C ALA A 18 4.02 -12.08 18.52
N ILE A 19 4.55 -11.67 17.39
CA ILE A 19 5.14 -10.36 17.15
C ILE A 19 4.46 -9.74 15.92
N GLU A 20 4.28 -8.43 15.95
CA GLU A 20 3.71 -7.64 14.86
C GLU A 20 4.74 -6.66 14.35
N PHE A 21 4.91 -6.61 13.02
CA PHE A 21 5.84 -5.70 12.36
C PHE A 21 5.09 -4.51 11.79
N HIS A 22 5.58 -3.32 12.04
CA HIS A 22 5.05 -2.07 11.54
C HIS A 22 6.04 -1.33 10.67
N SER A 23 5.54 -0.59 9.70
CA SER A 23 6.34 0.27 8.84
C SER A 23 5.75 1.67 8.80
N LEU A 24 6.53 2.68 9.12
CA LEU A 24 6.12 4.08 8.99
C LEU A 24 6.10 4.56 7.53
N SER A 25 6.67 3.76 6.62
CA SER A 25 6.68 4.06 5.18
C SER A 25 5.30 4.34 4.61
N LYS A 26 4.26 3.62 5.09
CA LYS A 26 2.91 3.69 4.56
C LYS A 26 2.01 4.56 5.44
N THR A 27 2.09 4.37 6.74
CA THR A 27 1.24 5.08 7.71
C THR A 27 1.53 6.56 7.77
N CYS A 28 2.82 6.95 7.74
CA CYS A 28 3.25 8.35 7.91
C CYS A 28 3.91 8.93 6.65
N ASN A 29 3.73 8.33 5.46
CA ASN A 29 4.41 8.74 4.22
C ASN A 29 5.96 8.78 4.34
N MET A 30 6.54 7.96 5.21
CA MET A 30 7.98 7.94 5.50
C MET A 30 8.74 6.88 4.69
N THR A 31 8.37 6.63 3.43
CA THR A 31 8.98 5.58 2.60
C THR A 31 10.50 5.75 2.46
N GLY A 32 10.99 6.97 2.23
CA GLY A 32 12.42 7.28 2.08
C GLY A 32 13.22 7.17 3.38
N TRP A 33 12.58 7.24 4.53
CA TRP A 33 13.23 7.20 5.84
C TRP A 33 13.70 5.80 6.27
N ARG A 34 13.20 4.76 5.65
CA ARG A 34 13.58 3.36 5.88
C ARG A 34 13.44 2.93 7.34
N ILE A 35 12.31 3.26 7.98
CA ILE A 35 12.04 2.95 9.39
C ILE A 35 10.79 2.10 9.55
N GLY A 36 10.89 1.14 10.44
CA GLY A 36 9.82 0.30 10.96
C GLY A 36 10.19 -0.19 12.34
N PHE A 37 9.27 -0.87 12.99
CA PHE A 37 9.46 -1.44 14.32
C PHE A 37 8.70 -2.75 14.48
N ALA A 38 9.09 -3.53 15.49
CA ALA A 38 8.40 -4.74 15.89
C ALA A 38 7.94 -4.61 17.34
N VAL A 39 6.74 -5.10 17.63
CA VAL A 39 6.16 -5.15 18.97
C VAL A 39 5.61 -6.55 19.24
N GLY A 40 5.54 -6.97 20.49
CA GLY A 40 4.94 -8.25 20.84
C GLY A 40 5.59 -8.93 22.04
N ASN A 41 5.53 -10.26 22.07
CA ASN A 41 6.07 -11.06 23.14
C ASN A 41 7.56 -10.77 23.38
N ALA A 42 7.90 -10.45 24.63
CA ALA A 42 9.25 -10.00 25.01
C ALA A 42 10.35 -11.02 24.64
N ARG A 43 10.07 -12.32 24.79
CA ARG A 43 11.03 -13.39 24.47
C ARG A 43 11.36 -13.42 22.96
N TRP A 44 10.33 -13.23 22.12
CA TRP A 44 10.52 -13.20 20.66
C TRP A 44 11.17 -11.89 20.19
N ILE A 45 10.84 -10.77 20.82
CA ILE A 45 11.49 -9.48 20.55
C ILE A 45 12.97 -9.53 20.95
N GLU A 46 13.31 -10.14 22.08
CA GLU A 46 14.70 -10.33 22.48
C GLU A 46 15.46 -11.22 21.50
N ALA A 47 14.86 -12.35 21.06
CA ALA A 47 15.47 -13.23 20.08
C ALA A 47 15.70 -12.54 18.73
N LEU A 48 14.70 -11.75 18.26
CA LEU A 48 14.83 -10.92 17.07
C LEU A 48 15.98 -9.89 17.23
N GLY A 49 16.07 -9.23 18.38
CA GLY A 49 17.15 -8.28 18.69
C GLY A 49 18.53 -8.92 18.62
N ARG A 50 18.70 -10.12 19.17
CA ARG A 50 19.98 -10.87 19.11
C ARG A 50 20.41 -11.17 17.68
N VAL A 51 19.47 -11.56 16.80
CA VAL A 51 19.80 -11.79 15.39
C VAL A 51 20.12 -10.48 14.69
N LYS A 52 19.25 -9.49 14.87
CA LYS A 52 19.33 -8.18 14.20
C LYS A 52 20.63 -7.45 14.49
N THR A 53 21.10 -7.44 15.74
CA THR A 53 22.37 -6.80 16.12
C THR A 53 23.62 -7.46 15.52
N ASN A 54 23.51 -8.68 15.01
CA ASN A 54 24.56 -9.34 14.25
C ASN A 54 24.47 -9.12 12.73
N ILE A 55 23.38 -8.50 12.25
CA ILE A 55 23.17 -8.20 10.82
C ILE A 55 23.58 -6.75 10.53
N ASP A 56 23.20 -5.82 11.39
CA ASP A 56 23.54 -4.41 11.24
C ASP A 56 23.65 -3.67 12.60
N SER A 57 24.25 -2.48 12.57
CA SER A 57 24.47 -1.65 13.77
C SER A 57 23.26 -0.78 14.14
N GLY A 58 22.15 -0.93 13.44
CA GLY A 58 20.94 -0.14 13.66
C GLY A 58 20.83 1.09 12.75
N ILE A 59 19.70 1.75 12.86
CA ILE A 59 19.35 2.91 12.05
C ILE A 59 19.87 4.21 12.70
N PHE A 60 20.23 5.20 11.90
CA PHE A 60 20.70 6.50 12.35
C PHE A 60 19.73 7.15 13.36
N ASN A 61 20.27 7.67 14.47
CA ASN A 61 19.45 8.15 15.59
C ASN A 61 18.46 9.26 15.20
N ALA A 62 18.83 10.15 14.27
CA ALA A 62 17.90 11.19 13.81
C ALA A 62 16.63 10.58 13.16
N ILE A 63 16.77 9.46 12.46
CA ILE A 63 15.62 8.74 11.87
C ILE A 63 14.78 8.09 12.99
N GLN A 64 15.42 7.56 14.03
CA GLN A 64 14.69 7.01 15.18
C GLN A 64 13.86 8.10 15.88
N TRP A 65 14.44 9.27 16.14
CA TRP A 65 13.71 10.40 16.71
C TRP A 65 12.59 10.92 15.82
N ALA A 66 12.80 10.95 14.50
CA ALA A 66 11.73 11.25 13.56
C ALA A 66 10.59 10.21 13.61
N GLY A 67 10.94 8.93 13.82
CA GLY A 67 9.95 7.87 14.02
C GLY A 67 9.16 8.04 15.31
N VAL A 68 9.80 8.41 16.42
CA VAL A 68 9.14 8.73 17.68
C VAL A 68 8.17 9.89 17.50
N ALA A 69 8.63 11.00 16.92
CA ALA A 69 7.79 12.15 16.64
C ALA A 69 6.59 11.83 15.74
N ALA A 70 6.79 10.96 14.74
CA ALA A 70 5.70 10.52 13.87
C ALA A 70 4.65 9.67 14.62
N LEU A 71 5.07 8.83 15.55
CA LEU A 71 4.17 8.02 16.37
C LEU A 71 3.40 8.88 17.40
N GLU A 72 4.07 9.83 18.03
CA GLU A 72 3.45 10.75 18.99
C GLU A 72 2.41 11.68 18.35
N ASN A 73 2.55 11.99 17.05
CA ASN A 73 1.64 12.84 16.30
C ASN A 73 0.87 12.06 15.22
N ALA A 74 0.68 10.75 15.39
CA ALA A 74 0.12 9.89 14.37
C ALA A 74 -1.29 10.29 13.94
N ASP A 75 -2.15 10.71 14.86
CA ASP A 75 -3.53 11.09 14.57
C ASP A 75 -3.60 12.37 13.69
N ASP A 76 -2.78 13.37 13.99
CA ASP A 76 -2.70 14.59 13.19
C ASP A 76 -2.13 14.33 11.80
N ILE A 77 -1.09 13.49 11.71
CA ILE A 77 -0.51 13.07 10.45
C ILE A 77 -1.54 12.33 9.60
N LEU A 78 -2.28 11.39 10.18
CA LEU A 78 -3.30 10.63 9.48
C LEU A 78 -4.49 11.51 9.06
N ALA A 79 -4.90 12.46 9.89
CA ALA A 79 -5.95 13.42 9.55
C ALA A 79 -5.60 14.25 8.30
N GLY A 80 -4.32 14.55 8.07
CA GLY A 80 -3.83 15.21 6.85
C GLY A 80 -3.68 14.29 5.64
N ILE A 81 -3.32 13.03 5.84
CA ILE A 81 -3.00 12.09 4.77
C ILE A 81 -4.25 11.37 4.22
N LEU A 82 -5.13 10.91 5.09
CA LEU A 82 -6.26 10.06 4.71
C LEU A 82 -7.23 10.71 3.71
N PRO A 83 -7.62 12.00 3.84
CA PRO A 83 -8.50 12.63 2.86
C PRO A 83 -7.92 12.63 1.44
N VAL A 84 -6.61 12.87 1.30
CA VAL A 84 -5.91 12.87 0.01
C VAL A 84 -5.96 11.49 -0.64
N TYR A 85 -5.69 10.43 0.11
CA TYR A 85 -5.73 9.08 -0.42
C TYR A 85 -7.16 8.59 -0.68
N THR A 86 -8.14 9.03 0.10
CA THR A 86 -9.56 8.75 -0.15
C THR A 86 -10.00 9.34 -1.49
N GLU A 87 -9.70 10.62 -1.75
CA GLU A 87 -9.99 11.28 -3.02
C GLU A 87 -9.37 10.53 -4.22
N ARG A 88 -8.09 10.19 -4.11
CA ARG A 88 -7.36 9.49 -5.17
C ARG A 88 -7.88 8.07 -5.40
N ARG A 89 -8.18 7.35 -4.33
CA ARG A 89 -8.81 6.03 -4.41
C ARG A 89 -10.14 6.10 -5.16
N ASP A 90 -10.98 7.03 -4.76
CA ASP A 90 -12.32 7.16 -5.32
C ASP A 90 -12.28 7.56 -6.80
N MET A 91 -11.31 8.40 -7.19
CA MET A 91 -11.06 8.74 -8.60
C MET A 91 -10.74 7.49 -9.42
N VAL A 92 -9.79 6.65 -8.97
CA VAL A 92 -9.41 5.41 -9.66
C VAL A 92 -10.59 4.44 -9.72
N VAL A 93 -11.24 4.20 -8.58
CA VAL A 93 -12.39 3.26 -8.50
C VAL A 93 -13.53 3.71 -9.41
N LYS A 94 -13.86 5.00 -9.40
CA LYS A 94 -14.89 5.57 -10.27
C LYS A 94 -14.56 5.35 -11.73
N THR A 95 -13.34 5.69 -12.15
CA THR A 95 -12.91 5.54 -13.56
C THR A 95 -13.05 4.11 -14.04
N PHE A 96 -12.55 3.14 -13.30
CA PHE A 96 -12.62 1.74 -13.74
C PHE A 96 -14.05 1.18 -13.68
N ARG A 97 -14.88 1.60 -12.74
CA ARG A 97 -16.29 1.22 -12.70
C ARG A 97 -17.08 1.76 -13.90
N GLU A 98 -16.83 3.01 -14.29
CA GLU A 98 -17.43 3.61 -15.50
C GLU A 98 -17.00 2.88 -16.77
N LEU A 99 -15.80 2.28 -16.80
CA LEU A 99 -15.31 1.40 -17.88
C LEU A 99 -15.83 -0.05 -17.77
N GLY A 100 -16.73 -0.35 -16.85
CA GLY A 100 -17.35 -1.66 -16.70
C GLY A 100 -16.57 -2.67 -15.86
N PHE A 101 -15.51 -2.26 -15.17
CA PHE A 101 -14.75 -3.16 -14.30
C PHE A 101 -15.44 -3.38 -12.96
N ALA A 102 -15.67 -4.66 -12.61
CA ALA A 102 -16.21 -5.05 -11.31
C ALA A 102 -15.09 -5.12 -10.26
N LEU A 103 -14.84 -4.04 -9.54
CA LEU A 103 -13.82 -4.00 -8.49
C LEU A 103 -14.38 -3.61 -7.14
N LYS A 104 -13.76 -4.16 -6.08
CA LYS A 104 -14.03 -3.77 -4.70
C LYS A 104 -13.28 -2.49 -4.35
N VAL A 105 -13.92 -1.61 -3.59
CA VAL A 105 -13.24 -0.44 -3.01
C VAL A 105 -12.25 -0.93 -1.96
N PRO A 106 -10.97 -0.60 -2.03
CA PRO A 106 -10.02 -0.93 -0.97
C PRO A 106 -10.40 -0.20 0.32
N LEU A 107 -10.46 -0.94 1.43
CA LEU A 107 -10.74 -0.38 2.75
C LEU A 107 -9.50 0.27 3.38
N ALA A 108 -8.32 -0.15 2.97
CA ALA A 108 -7.04 0.31 3.50
C ALA A 108 -5.99 0.32 2.40
N THR A 109 -4.82 0.86 2.70
CA THR A 109 -3.66 1.03 1.82
C THR A 109 -3.87 2.06 0.70
N PHE A 110 -2.82 2.33 -0.04
CA PHE A 110 -2.85 3.18 -1.24
C PHE A 110 -2.63 2.36 -2.52
N TYR A 111 -3.11 1.12 -2.51
CA TYR A 111 -3.10 0.24 -3.67
C TYR A 111 -4.52 -0.14 -4.06
N VAL A 112 -4.81 -0.03 -5.36
CA VAL A 112 -6.07 -0.49 -5.94
C VAL A 112 -5.77 -1.67 -6.86
N TRP A 113 -6.43 -2.80 -6.62
CA TRP A 113 -6.34 -3.98 -7.45
C TRP A 113 -7.47 -3.97 -8.48
N ILE A 114 -7.10 -3.96 -9.75
CA ILE A 114 -8.03 -3.92 -10.87
C ILE A 114 -8.06 -5.31 -11.50
N PRO A 115 -9.23 -5.96 -11.64
CA PRO A 115 -9.35 -7.22 -12.35
C PRO A 115 -8.96 -7.03 -13.82
N VAL A 116 -8.29 -8.01 -14.39
CA VAL A 116 -7.87 -8.00 -15.79
C VAL A 116 -9.05 -8.41 -16.67
N PRO A 117 -9.31 -7.74 -17.81
CA PRO A 117 -10.38 -8.12 -18.74
C PRO A 117 -10.14 -9.51 -19.35
N SER A 118 -11.22 -10.15 -19.80
CA SER A 118 -11.13 -11.43 -20.52
C SER A 118 -10.24 -11.30 -21.75
N GLY A 119 -9.40 -12.30 -21.98
CA GLY A 119 -8.44 -12.32 -23.10
C GLY A 119 -7.06 -11.75 -22.76
N PHE A 120 -6.87 -11.17 -21.58
CA PHE A 120 -5.56 -10.72 -21.10
C PHE A 120 -5.06 -11.54 -19.91
N THR A 121 -3.76 -11.65 -19.80
CA THR A 121 -3.07 -11.99 -18.55
C THR A 121 -2.72 -10.69 -17.80
N SER A 122 -2.34 -10.77 -16.52
CA SER A 122 -1.91 -9.58 -15.76
C SER A 122 -0.73 -8.87 -16.43
N LEU A 123 0.18 -9.62 -17.03
CA LEU A 123 1.34 -9.07 -17.73
C LEU A 123 0.91 -8.38 -19.04
N SER A 124 0.18 -9.07 -19.92
CA SER A 124 -0.23 -8.52 -21.21
C SER A 124 -1.18 -7.31 -21.05
N PHE A 125 -1.99 -7.26 -19.99
CA PHE A 125 -2.80 -6.09 -19.71
C PHE A 125 -1.97 -4.92 -19.21
N ALA A 126 -0.95 -5.17 -18.38
CA ALA A 126 -0.02 -4.12 -17.95
C ALA A 126 0.79 -3.55 -19.13
N GLU A 127 1.21 -4.40 -20.07
CA GLU A 127 1.86 -4.00 -21.34
C GLU A 127 0.92 -3.16 -22.20
N PHE A 128 -0.34 -3.61 -22.37
CA PHE A 128 -1.35 -2.86 -23.11
C PHE A 128 -1.56 -1.44 -22.52
N ILE A 129 -1.71 -1.32 -21.22
CA ILE A 129 -1.87 -0.03 -20.54
C ILE A 129 -0.63 0.84 -20.74
N LEU A 130 0.56 0.26 -20.65
CA LEU A 130 1.81 0.99 -20.91
C LEU A 130 1.88 1.51 -22.34
N GLU A 131 1.60 0.68 -23.34
CA GLU A 131 1.70 1.04 -24.76
C GLU A 131 0.62 2.04 -25.18
N LYS A 132 -0.62 1.85 -24.75
CA LYS A 132 -1.76 2.65 -25.22
C LYS A 132 -2.03 3.89 -24.38
N ALA A 133 -1.82 3.81 -23.06
CA ALA A 133 -2.07 4.91 -22.14
C ALA A 133 -0.79 5.59 -21.65
N GLN A 134 0.38 4.99 -21.85
CA GLN A 134 1.65 5.44 -21.29
C GLN A 134 1.59 5.56 -19.74
N VAL A 135 0.91 4.61 -19.11
CA VAL A 135 0.76 4.50 -17.67
C VAL A 135 1.36 3.18 -17.22
N VAL A 136 2.23 3.24 -16.21
CA VAL A 136 2.83 2.05 -15.62
C VAL A 136 1.92 1.53 -14.52
N VAL A 137 1.48 0.27 -14.66
CA VAL A 137 0.79 -0.48 -13.61
C VAL A 137 1.58 -1.75 -13.29
N THR A 138 1.41 -2.29 -12.09
CA THR A 138 2.16 -3.50 -11.72
C THR A 138 1.32 -4.74 -12.03
N PRO A 139 1.80 -5.69 -12.87
CA PRO A 139 1.10 -6.93 -13.11
C PRO A 139 1.03 -7.76 -11.83
N GLY A 140 -0.14 -8.32 -11.54
CA GLY A 140 -0.39 -9.02 -10.29
C GLY A 140 0.44 -10.30 -10.13
N ILE A 141 0.79 -10.99 -11.23
CA ILE A 141 1.69 -12.15 -11.18
C ILE A 141 3.03 -11.84 -10.51
N GLY A 142 3.49 -10.57 -10.53
CA GLY A 142 4.68 -10.11 -9.82
C GLY A 142 4.60 -10.25 -8.29
N PHE A 143 3.41 -10.48 -7.74
CA PHE A 143 3.16 -10.76 -6.31
C PHE A 143 2.89 -12.24 -6.02
N GLY A 144 3.11 -13.10 -7.01
CA GLY A 144 2.90 -14.54 -6.92
C GLY A 144 1.62 -14.98 -7.66
N LYS A 145 1.44 -16.31 -7.75
CA LYS A 145 0.39 -16.94 -8.57
C LYS A 145 -1.04 -16.47 -8.28
N PHE A 146 -1.32 -16.06 -7.04
CA PHE A 146 -2.64 -15.56 -6.64
C PHE A 146 -2.91 -14.11 -7.05
N GLY A 147 -1.89 -13.40 -7.52
CA GLY A 147 -2.05 -12.08 -8.10
C GLY A 147 -2.38 -12.12 -9.60
N GLU A 148 -2.30 -13.29 -10.25
CA GLU A 148 -2.72 -13.41 -11.64
C GLU A 148 -4.21 -13.08 -11.80
N GLY A 149 -4.57 -12.46 -12.94
CA GLY A 149 -5.91 -11.93 -13.16
C GLY A 149 -6.16 -10.54 -12.61
N PHE A 150 -5.11 -9.87 -12.07
CA PHE A 150 -5.18 -8.50 -11.57
C PHE A 150 -3.97 -7.68 -12.01
N VAL A 151 -4.17 -6.35 -12.11
CA VAL A 151 -3.06 -5.37 -12.05
C VAL A 151 -3.24 -4.48 -10.83
N ARG A 152 -2.12 -4.01 -10.26
CA ARG A 152 -2.12 -3.13 -9.09
C ARG A 152 -1.75 -1.71 -9.49
N ILE A 153 -2.58 -0.75 -9.11
CA ILE A 153 -2.33 0.69 -9.24
C ILE A 153 -1.92 1.26 -7.88
N SER A 154 -0.85 2.04 -7.84
CA SER A 154 -0.47 2.86 -6.69
C SER A 154 -1.04 4.27 -6.86
N ILE A 155 -1.71 4.77 -5.82
CA ILE A 155 -2.31 6.12 -5.81
C ILE A 155 -1.42 7.15 -5.08
N THR A 156 -0.11 6.90 -5.00
CA THR A 156 0.86 7.81 -4.36
C THR A 156 1.22 9.02 -5.24
N THR A 157 0.92 8.96 -6.52
CA THR A 157 1.13 10.04 -7.48
C THR A 157 0.22 11.24 -7.15
N PRO A 158 0.65 12.50 -7.35
CA PRO A 158 -0.20 13.67 -7.16
C PRO A 158 -1.52 13.60 -7.92
N SER A 159 -2.61 14.13 -7.33
CA SER A 159 -3.98 13.99 -7.87
C SER A 159 -4.10 14.43 -9.33
N VAL A 160 -3.45 15.54 -9.73
CA VAL A 160 -3.44 16.01 -11.12
C VAL A 160 -2.85 14.99 -12.09
N ARG A 161 -1.72 14.38 -11.72
CA ARG A 161 -1.08 13.35 -12.55
C ARG A 161 -1.87 12.04 -12.57
N LEU A 162 -2.51 11.73 -11.46
CA LEU A 162 -3.39 10.56 -11.37
C LEU A 162 -4.63 10.74 -12.26
N GLN A 163 -5.23 11.93 -12.26
CA GLN A 163 -6.35 12.27 -13.13
C GLN A 163 -5.95 12.14 -14.60
N GLU A 164 -4.81 12.70 -15.00
CA GLU A 164 -4.28 12.55 -16.35
C GLU A 164 -4.10 11.07 -16.75
N ALA A 165 -3.56 10.26 -15.84
CA ALA A 165 -3.42 8.82 -16.07
C ALA A 165 -4.78 8.12 -16.25
N MET A 166 -5.79 8.49 -15.46
CA MET A 166 -7.14 7.93 -15.59
C MET A 166 -7.80 8.31 -16.92
N GLU A 167 -7.63 9.53 -17.40
CA GLU A 167 -8.13 9.99 -18.70
C GLU A 167 -7.48 9.22 -19.86
N ARG A 168 -6.15 9.02 -19.81
CA ARG A 168 -5.43 8.22 -20.79
C ARG A 168 -5.88 6.76 -20.82
N ILE A 169 -6.06 6.16 -19.65
CA ILE A 169 -6.58 4.79 -19.52
C ILE A 169 -8.00 4.70 -20.09
N ARG A 170 -8.87 5.67 -19.79
CA ARG A 170 -10.23 5.73 -20.36
C ARG A 170 -10.19 5.73 -21.88
N THR A 171 -9.41 6.60 -22.47
CA THR A 171 -9.24 6.67 -23.93
C THR A 171 -8.69 5.36 -24.51
N ALA A 172 -7.71 4.74 -23.85
CA ALA A 172 -7.09 3.50 -24.32
C ALA A 172 -8.04 2.29 -24.28
N LEU A 173 -8.99 2.28 -23.35
CA LEU A 173 -9.98 1.20 -23.16
C LEU A 173 -11.28 1.45 -23.91
N GLY A 174 -11.38 2.49 -24.73
CA GLY A 174 -12.54 2.74 -25.60
C GLY A 174 -13.67 3.51 -24.94
N GLY A 175 -13.32 4.31 -23.93
CA GLY A 175 -14.25 5.26 -23.28
C GLY A 175 -14.31 6.58 -24.06
#